data_37d2f43bf52d9fc160835cddc21ef272
#
_entry.id   37d2f43bf52d9fc160835cddc21ef272
#
_cell.length_a   1.000
_cell.length_b   1.000
_cell.length_c   1.000
_cell.angle_alpha   90.00
_cell.angle_beta   90.00
_cell.angle_gamma   90.00
#
_symmetry.space_group_name_H-M   'P 1'
#
loop_
_entity.id
_entity.type
_entity.pdbx_description
1 polymer ?
#
loop_
_entity_poly.entity_id
_entity_poly.type
_entity_poly.pdbx_seq_one_letter_code
_entity_poly.pdbx_strand_id
1 'polypeptide(L)'
;DAFILAPLIILGLHLLLRFNKRGLYFFSLTCLFIQNYYFGYMMAIFLTLYTIVQLITIKGWKIKILHFIDFGIVSILAGLSSAVMLLPTLLDLTTHGEKFTGASSLLTESTYYFDFFAKNLVGVYDTTKFGSIPMIYVGILPLILFLLFFISREVKLSLRLGYLLLVAFFIASFYLQPLDLFWQGMHAPN
;
A
#
# COMPACT_ATOMS: atom_id res chain seq x y z
N ASP A 1 -9.13 -5.76 -14.22
CA ASP A 1 -8.88 -5.98 -12.77
C ASP A 1 -7.61 -5.28 -12.33
N ALA A 2 -7.75 -4.24 -11.48
CA ALA A 2 -6.65 -3.39 -11.00
C ALA A 2 -5.53 -4.18 -10.31
N PHE A 3 -5.86 -5.29 -9.64
CA PHE A 3 -4.89 -6.17 -8.95
C PHE A 3 -3.85 -6.80 -9.88
N ILE A 4 -4.16 -7.02 -11.16
CA ILE A 4 -3.21 -7.57 -12.14
C ILE A 4 -2.05 -6.61 -12.39
N LEU A 5 -2.28 -5.30 -12.24
CA LEU A 5 -1.25 -4.29 -12.44
C LEU A 5 -0.27 -4.20 -11.27
N ALA A 6 -0.65 -4.62 -10.06
CA ALA A 6 0.20 -4.50 -8.88
C ALA A 6 1.58 -5.20 -9.03
N PRO A 7 1.69 -6.46 -9.49
CA PRO A 7 2.99 -7.09 -9.74
C PRO A 7 3.83 -6.36 -10.79
N LEU A 8 3.18 -5.82 -11.85
CA LEU A 8 3.88 -5.07 -12.90
C LEU A 8 4.42 -3.75 -12.38
N ILE A 9 3.67 -3.07 -11.51
CA ILE A 9 4.09 -1.82 -10.88
C ILE A 9 5.28 -2.08 -9.95
N ILE A 10 5.23 -3.14 -9.12
CA ILE A 10 6.33 -3.51 -8.23
C ILE A 10 7.58 -3.89 -9.05
N LEU A 11 7.43 -4.66 -10.13
CA LEU A 11 8.52 -4.99 -11.03
C LEU A 11 9.09 -3.71 -11.67
N GLY A 12 8.22 -2.82 -12.15
CA GLY A 12 8.60 -1.53 -12.72
C GLY A 12 9.38 -0.67 -11.72
N LEU A 13 8.95 -0.63 -10.46
CA LEU A 13 9.66 0.06 -9.38
C LEU A 13 11.05 -0.55 -9.13
N HIS A 14 11.18 -1.87 -9.14
CA HIS A 14 12.50 -2.51 -9.03
C HIS A 14 13.41 -2.16 -10.19
N LEU A 15 12.88 -2.12 -11.43
CA LEU A 15 13.64 -1.70 -12.61
C LEU A 15 14.06 -0.24 -12.52
N LEU A 16 13.21 0.63 -11.99
CA LEU A 16 13.52 2.03 -11.72
C LEU A 16 14.67 2.16 -10.72
N LEU A 17 14.55 1.52 -9.54
CA LEU A 17 15.53 1.67 -8.46
C LEU A 17 16.89 0.98 -8.74
N ARG A 18 16.92 -0.11 -9.52
CA ARG A 18 18.15 -0.88 -9.77
C ARG A 18 18.79 -0.58 -11.11
N PHE A 19 18.00 -0.30 -12.13
CA PHE A 19 18.46 -0.17 -13.53
C PHE A 19 18.11 1.19 -14.14
N ASN A 20 17.50 2.09 -13.38
CA ASN A 20 17.05 3.42 -13.84
C ASN A 20 16.10 3.36 -15.07
N LYS A 21 15.33 2.25 -15.19
CA LYS A 21 14.35 2.04 -16.27
C LYS A 21 12.97 2.49 -15.79
N ARG A 22 12.51 3.63 -16.29
CA ARG A 22 11.29 4.31 -15.81
C ARG A 22 10.01 3.83 -16.51
N GLY A 23 10.11 3.31 -17.73
CA GLY A 23 8.95 3.10 -18.62
C GLY A 23 7.88 2.16 -18.02
N LEU A 24 8.27 0.96 -17.56
CA LEU A 24 7.30 0.00 -17.04
C LEU A 24 6.57 0.54 -15.82
N TYR A 25 7.31 1.18 -14.90
CA TYR A 25 6.72 1.78 -13.70
C TYR A 25 5.72 2.89 -14.07
N PHE A 26 6.13 3.82 -14.95
CA PHE A 26 5.29 4.91 -15.42
C PHE A 26 3.98 4.41 -16.06
N PHE A 27 4.08 3.53 -17.06
CA PHE A 27 2.90 3.05 -17.79
C PHE A 27 1.96 2.22 -16.91
N SER A 28 2.48 1.30 -16.12
CA SER A 28 1.64 0.46 -15.25
C SER A 28 0.93 1.27 -14.16
N LEU A 29 1.61 2.28 -13.59
CA LEU A 29 1.01 3.16 -12.60
C LEU A 29 -0.04 4.10 -13.21
N THR A 30 0.23 4.65 -14.41
CA THR A 30 -0.75 5.47 -15.16
C THR A 30 -2.01 4.65 -15.48
N CYS A 31 -1.84 3.42 -15.97
CA CYS A 31 -2.98 2.53 -16.24
C CYS A 31 -3.79 2.25 -14.97
N LEU A 32 -3.13 2.07 -13.83
CA LEU A 32 -3.81 1.87 -12.56
C LEU A 32 -4.65 3.08 -12.15
N PHE A 33 -4.11 4.29 -12.24
CA PHE A 33 -4.84 5.53 -11.91
C PHE A 33 -6.05 5.75 -12.82
N ILE A 34 -5.94 5.39 -14.12
CA ILE A 34 -7.06 5.49 -15.06
C ILE A 34 -8.13 4.45 -14.73
N GLN A 35 -7.74 3.24 -14.36
CA GLN A 35 -8.66 2.12 -14.13
C GLN A 35 -9.40 2.23 -12.79
N ASN A 36 -8.70 2.61 -11.73
CA ASN A 36 -9.25 2.73 -10.39
C ASN A 36 -8.41 3.71 -9.57
N TYR A 37 -8.92 4.95 -9.44
CA TYR A 37 -8.23 6.02 -8.71
C TYR A 37 -8.04 5.69 -7.22
N TYR A 38 -9.04 5.06 -6.60
CA TYR A 38 -9.01 4.73 -5.17
C TYR A 38 -7.92 3.67 -4.86
N PHE A 39 -7.90 2.60 -5.64
CA PHE A 39 -6.84 1.61 -5.54
C PHE A 39 -5.48 2.19 -5.93
N GLY A 40 -5.43 3.10 -6.90
CA GLY A 40 -4.24 3.86 -7.27
C GLY A 40 -3.68 4.69 -6.12
N TYR A 41 -4.55 5.35 -5.35
CA TYR A 41 -4.17 6.11 -4.15
C TYR A 41 -3.57 5.20 -3.07
N MET A 42 -4.25 4.10 -2.73
CA MET A 42 -3.74 3.11 -1.77
C MET A 42 -2.38 2.55 -2.22
N MET A 43 -2.27 2.24 -3.52
CA MET A 43 -1.02 1.73 -4.10
C MET A 43 0.10 2.78 -4.05
N ALA A 44 -0.18 4.06 -4.25
CA ALA A 44 0.82 5.13 -4.15
C ALA A 44 1.40 5.25 -2.73
N ILE A 45 0.55 5.14 -1.70
CA ILE A 45 0.99 5.09 -0.30
C ILE A 45 1.89 3.86 -0.07
N PHE A 46 1.42 2.68 -0.48
CA PHE A 46 2.19 1.44 -0.36
C PHE A 46 3.56 1.54 -1.03
N LEU A 47 3.61 2.01 -2.28
CA LEU A 47 4.85 2.15 -3.06
C LEU A 47 5.83 3.13 -2.41
N THR A 48 5.32 4.20 -1.78
CA THR A 48 6.16 5.16 -1.05
C THR A 48 6.83 4.49 0.14
N LEU A 49 6.07 3.79 0.97
CA LEU A 49 6.59 3.05 2.13
C LEU A 49 7.55 1.94 1.68
N TYR A 50 7.18 1.18 0.66
CA TYR A 50 8.01 0.13 0.09
C TYR A 50 9.33 0.66 -0.47
N THR A 51 9.29 1.81 -1.17
CA THR A 51 10.50 2.48 -1.69
C THR A 51 11.43 2.86 -0.55
N ILE A 52 10.92 3.43 0.54
CA ILE A 52 11.72 3.78 1.71
C ILE A 52 12.46 2.55 2.25
N VAL A 53 11.78 1.40 2.37
CA VAL A 53 12.39 0.14 2.82
C VAL A 53 13.45 -0.34 1.82
N GLN A 54 13.18 -0.27 0.51
CA GLN A 54 14.14 -0.67 -0.52
C GLN A 54 15.41 0.20 -0.52
N LEU A 55 15.27 1.49 -0.23
CA LEU A 55 16.41 2.41 -0.12
C LEU A 55 17.36 2.07 1.03
N ILE A 56 16.94 1.26 2.01
CA ILE A 56 17.83 0.76 3.06
C ILE A 56 19.00 -0.04 2.46
N THR A 57 18.75 -0.76 1.36
CA THR A 57 19.75 -1.61 0.70
C THR A 57 20.80 -0.82 -0.08
N ILE A 58 20.48 0.40 -0.47
CA ILE A 58 21.35 1.26 -1.28
C ILE A 58 22.39 1.93 -0.37
N LYS A 59 23.65 1.91 -0.77
CA LYS A 59 24.73 2.60 -0.06
C LYS A 59 24.85 4.05 -0.56
N GLY A 60 25.08 4.98 0.37
CA GLY A 60 25.27 6.39 0.08
C GLY A 60 24.00 7.23 0.16
N TRP A 61 24.02 8.23 1.06
CA TRP A 61 22.83 9.08 1.33
C TRP A 61 22.39 9.88 0.09
N LYS A 62 23.34 10.45 -0.65
CA LYS A 62 23.05 11.20 -1.88
C LYS A 62 22.35 10.35 -2.93
N ILE A 63 22.79 9.09 -3.09
CA ILE A 63 22.21 8.16 -4.06
C ILE A 63 20.79 7.79 -3.64
N LYS A 64 20.54 7.57 -2.34
CA LYS A 64 19.18 7.31 -1.82
C LYS A 64 18.21 8.45 -2.13
N ILE A 65 18.64 9.69 -1.90
CA ILE A 65 17.83 10.88 -2.19
C ILE A 65 17.53 10.97 -3.69
N LEU A 66 18.52 10.76 -4.55
CA LEU A 66 18.31 10.79 -6.00
C LEU A 66 17.30 9.73 -6.46
N HIS A 67 17.40 8.49 -5.97
CA HIS A 67 16.42 7.45 -6.30
C HIS A 67 15.02 7.77 -5.77
N PHE A 68 14.92 8.38 -4.58
CA PHE A 68 13.63 8.79 -4.02
C PHE A 68 13.01 9.94 -4.83
N ILE A 69 13.81 10.91 -5.26
CA ILE A 69 13.37 12.01 -6.13
C ILE A 69 12.92 11.45 -7.48
N ASP A 70 13.68 10.54 -8.08
CA ASP A 70 13.33 9.93 -9.37
C ASP A 70 12.02 9.14 -9.28
N PHE A 71 11.85 8.37 -8.21
CA PHE A 71 10.57 7.71 -7.90
C PHE A 71 9.42 8.73 -7.80
N GLY A 72 9.62 9.82 -7.06
CA GLY A 72 8.61 10.88 -6.90
C GLY A 72 8.23 11.55 -8.22
N ILE A 73 9.24 11.91 -9.04
CA ILE A 73 9.01 12.54 -10.35
C ILE A 73 8.20 11.61 -11.25
N VAL A 74 8.60 10.34 -11.38
CA VAL A 74 7.89 9.39 -12.24
C VAL A 74 6.46 9.12 -11.74
N SER A 75 6.26 9.05 -10.43
CA SER A 75 4.92 8.87 -9.84
C SER A 75 4.02 10.08 -10.09
N ILE A 76 4.54 11.31 -9.94
CA ILE A 76 3.81 12.54 -10.23
C ILE A 76 3.46 12.61 -11.73
N LEU A 77 4.41 12.28 -12.60
CA LEU A 77 4.17 12.26 -14.05
C LEU A 77 3.09 11.23 -14.43
N ALA A 78 3.07 10.06 -13.79
CA ALA A 78 2.02 9.06 -13.98
C ALA A 78 0.63 9.60 -13.54
N GLY A 79 0.57 10.28 -12.39
CA GLY A 79 -0.64 10.95 -11.92
C GLY A 79 -1.12 12.06 -12.87
N LEU A 80 -0.20 12.92 -13.33
CA LEU A 80 -0.52 13.97 -14.29
C LEU A 80 -0.99 13.42 -15.64
N SER A 81 -0.41 12.33 -16.12
CA SER A 81 -0.84 11.67 -17.36
C SER A 81 -2.24 11.08 -17.26
N SER A 82 -2.68 10.72 -16.05
CA SER A 82 -4.04 10.24 -15.76
C SER A 82 -5.00 11.35 -15.32
N ALA A 83 -4.60 12.62 -15.35
CA ALA A 83 -5.39 13.77 -14.88
C ALA A 83 -6.77 13.89 -15.53
N VAL A 84 -6.92 13.44 -16.78
CA VAL A 84 -8.23 13.43 -17.47
C VAL A 84 -9.30 12.66 -16.68
N MET A 85 -8.90 11.57 -15.98
CA MET A 85 -9.78 10.79 -15.11
C MET A 85 -9.72 11.26 -13.66
N LEU A 86 -8.54 11.64 -13.17
CA LEU A 86 -8.35 12.02 -11.77
C LEU A 86 -9.00 13.38 -11.43
N LEU A 87 -8.93 14.38 -12.32
CA LEU A 87 -9.47 15.71 -12.03
C LEU A 87 -10.99 15.72 -11.82
N PRO A 88 -11.83 15.13 -12.70
CA PRO A 88 -13.27 15.06 -12.47
C PRO A 88 -13.60 14.31 -11.16
N THR A 89 -12.90 13.24 -10.88
CA THR A 89 -13.10 12.43 -9.66
C THR A 89 -12.74 13.22 -8.39
N LEU A 90 -11.63 13.96 -8.40
CA LEU A 90 -11.23 14.81 -7.27
C LEU A 90 -12.23 15.96 -7.08
N LEU A 91 -12.72 16.57 -8.14
CA LEU A 91 -13.75 17.62 -8.07
C LEU A 91 -15.06 17.06 -7.49
N ASP A 92 -15.49 15.88 -7.93
CA ASP A 92 -16.68 15.22 -7.40
C ASP A 92 -16.53 14.90 -5.90
N LEU A 93 -15.40 14.36 -5.48
CA LEU A 93 -15.09 14.10 -4.07
C LEU A 93 -15.07 15.38 -3.21
N THR A 94 -14.62 16.51 -3.76
CA THR A 94 -14.62 17.77 -3.00
C THR A 94 -15.99 18.39 -2.88
N THR A 95 -16.90 18.14 -3.83
CA THR A 95 -18.25 18.71 -3.87
C THR A 95 -19.31 17.81 -3.22
N HIS A 96 -19.22 16.51 -3.40
CA HIS A 96 -20.20 15.52 -2.94
C HIS A 96 -19.67 14.52 -1.91
N GLY A 97 -18.33 14.45 -1.70
CA GLY A 97 -17.73 13.54 -0.73
C GLY A 97 -18.11 13.94 0.71
N GLU A 98 -18.68 13.01 1.46
CA GLU A 98 -18.93 13.21 2.89
C GLU A 98 -17.58 13.30 3.61
N LYS A 99 -17.30 14.48 4.18
CA LYS A 99 -16.12 14.66 5.01
C LYS A 99 -16.34 14.00 6.37
N PHE A 100 -15.41 13.19 6.77
CA PHE A 100 -15.43 12.62 8.11
C PHE A 100 -15.26 13.74 9.16
N THR A 101 -16.32 14.07 9.87
CA THR A 101 -16.36 15.18 10.85
C THR A 101 -16.09 14.73 12.29
N GLY A 102 -15.81 13.46 12.53
CA GLY A 102 -15.62 12.96 13.89
C GLY A 102 -14.75 11.70 13.96
N ALA A 103 -13.45 11.87 14.21
CA ALA A 103 -12.68 10.79 14.82
C ALA A 103 -13.08 10.70 16.30
N SER A 104 -14.14 9.94 16.61
CA SER A 104 -14.65 9.82 17.96
C SER A 104 -13.89 8.78 18.82
N SER A 105 -13.09 7.91 18.20
CA SER A 105 -12.30 6.91 18.89
C SER A 105 -10.94 6.70 18.24
N LEU A 106 -9.91 6.39 19.04
CA LEU A 106 -8.58 6.02 18.53
C LEU A 106 -8.56 4.59 17.98
N LEU A 107 -9.49 3.74 18.41
CA LEU A 107 -9.59 2.35 18.02
C LEU A 107 -10.85 2.14 17.16
N THR A 108 -10.73 1.32 16.14
CA THR A 108 -11.88 0.83 15.36
C THR A 108 -12.82 0.02 16.24
N GLU A 109 -14.11 0.32 16.20
CA GLU A 109 -15.13 -0.14 17.17
C GLU A 109 -15.34 -1.66 17.27
N SER A 110 -14.74 -2.46 16.39
CA SER A 110 -15.20 -3.83 16.20
C SER A 110 -14.12 -4.88 16.02
N THR A 111 -12.88 -4.61 16.36
CA THR A 111 -11.79 -5.54 16.05
C THR A 111 -11.30 -6.28 17.30
N TYR A 112 -11.52 -7.60 17.34
CA TYR A 112 -10.82 -8.45 18.31
C TYR A 112 -9.34 -8.52 17.97
N TYR A 113 -8.45 -8.34 18.95
CA TYR A 113 -6.98 -8.28 18.75
C TYR A 113 -6.39 -9.50 18.04
N PHE A 114 -7.06 -10.65 18.08
CA PHE A 114 -6.63 -11.87 17.42
C PHE A 114 -7.25 -12.12 16.04
N ASP A 115 -8.17 -11.27 15.59
CA ASP A 115 -8.87 -11.46 14.32
C ASP A 115 -7.90 -11.44 13.12
N PHE A 116 -6.85 -10.63 13.19
CA PHE A 116 -5.81 -10.62 12.17
C PHE A 116 -5.19 -12.01 11.94
N PHE A 117 -4.87 -12.72 13.01
CA PHE A 117 -4.31 -14.07 12.91
C PHE A 117 -5.37 -15.08 12.49
N ALA A 118 -6.56 -14.99 13.03
CA ALA A 118 -7.67 -15.88 12.69
C ALA A 118 -8.04 -15.76 11.20
N LYS A 119 -8.07 -14.54 10.64
CA LYS A 119 -8.41 -14.28 9.22
C LYS A 119 -7.34 -14.72 8.22
N ASN A 120 -6.15 -15.10 8.69
CA ASN A 120 -5.11 -15.71 7.85
C ASN A 120 -5.16 -17.25 7.84
N LEU A 121 -6.06 -17.88 8.61
CA LEU A 121 -6.22 -19.33 8.64
C LEU A 121 -7.11 -19.84 7.50
N VAL A 122 -6.89 -21.08 7.10
CA VAL A 122 -7.70 -21.76 6.06
C VAL A 122 -9.10 -22.01 6.57
N GLY A 123 -10.13 -21.70 5.76
CA GLY A 123 -11.53 -22.03 6.09
C GLY A 123 -12.23 -21.01 7.00
N VAL A 124 -11.64 -19.84 7.19
CA VAL A 124 -12.28 -18.77 7.96
C VAL A 124 -13.42 -18.13 7.16
N TYR A 125 -14.51 -17.84 7.86
CA TYR A 125 -15.73 -17.24 7.29
C TYR A 125 -15.45 -15.89 6.62
N ASP A 126 -16.14 -15.67 5.50
CA ASP A 126 -16.17 -14.39 4.80
C ASP A 126 -16.78 -13.28 5.70
N THR A 127 -16.47 -12.05 5.36
CA THR A 127 -16.68 -10.82 6.12
C THR A 127 -18.10 -10.29 6.18
N THR A 128 -19.10 -11.13 6.05
CA THR A 128 -20.51 -10.72 6.09
C THR A 128 -21.03 -10.39 7.49
N LYS A 129 -20.22 -10.55 8.54
CA LYS A 129 -20.60 -10.16 9.92
C LYS A 129 -20.12 -8.74 10.19
N PHE A 130 -21.05 -7.87 10.59
CA PHE A 130 -20.75 -6.54 11.13
C PHE A 130 -19.66 -6.63 12.19
N GLY A 131 -18.63 -5.81 12.07
CA GLY A 131 -17.61 -5.70 13.09
C GLY A 131 -16.43 -6.67 12.96
N SER A 132 -16.22 -7.34 11.83
CA SER A 132 -15.04 -8.18 11.59
C SER A 132 -14.09 -7.56 10.56
N ILE A 133 -12.78 -7.79 10.74
CA ILE A 133 -11.76 -7.40 9.76
C ILE A 133 -12.06 -8.06 8.41
N PRO A 134 -11.81 -7.38 7.27
CA PRO A 134 -11.87 -7.97 5.94
C PRO A 134 -11.04 -9.26 5.83
N MET A 135 -11.43 -10.16 4.95
CA MET A 135 -10.67 -11.39 4.70
C MET A 135 -9.30 -11.03 4.09
N ILE A 136 -8.22 -11.34 4.81
CA ILE A 136 -6.84 -11.03 4.43
C ILE A 136 -6.02 -12.29 4.09
N TYR A 137 -6.69 -13.43 3.92
CA TYR A 137 -6.03 -14.68 3.61
C TYR A 137 -5.34 -14.64 2.23
N VAL A 138 -4.01 -14.75 2.24
CA VAL A 138 -3.16 -14.70 1.03
C VAL A 138 -2.73 -16.08 0.53
N GLY A 139 -3.11 -17.14 1.23
CA GLY A 139 -2.66 -18.51 0.93
C GLY A 139 -1.55 -19.00 1.86
N ILE A 140 -1.44 -20.31 1.99
CA ILE A 140 -0.44 -20.95 2.88
C ILE A 140 0.99 -20.70 2.38
N LEU A 141 1.23 -20.82 1.06
CA LEU A 141 2.56 -20.68 0.49
C LEU A 141 3.17 -19.29 0.74
N PRO A 142 2.48 -18.16 0.46
CA PRO A 142 2.98 -16.84 0.82
C PRO A 142 3.25 -16.67 2.32
N LEU A 143 2.43 -17.24 3.20
CA LEU A 143 2.66 -17.19 4.66
C LEU A 143 3.94 -17.93 5.05
N ILE A 144 4.20 -19.11 4.50
CA ILE A 144 5.44 -19.85 4.74
C ILE A 144 6.64 -19.06 4.22
N LEU A 145 6.56 -18.51 3.00
CA LEU A 145 7.65 -17.69 2.43
C LEU A 145 7.91 -16.43 3.25
N PHE A 146 6.87 -15.81 3.78
CA PHE A 146 6.97 -14.67 4.68
C PHE A 146 7.76 -15.03 5.95
N LEU A 147 7.42 -16.14 6.61
CA LEU A 147 8.14 -16.62 7.79
C LEU A 147 9.59 -16.96 7.47
N LEU A 148 9.84 -17.67 6.36
CA LEU A 148 11.19 -18.03 5.92
C LEU A 148 12.05 -16.79 5.63
N PHE A 149 11.46 -15.72 5.07
CA PHE A 149 12.16 -14.44 4.86
C PHE A 149 12.72 -13.86 6.17
N PHE A 150 11.92 -13.89 7.25
CA PHE A 150 12.37 -13.36 8.55
C PHE A 150 13.37 -14.28 9.27
N ILE A 151 13.33 -15.59 9.01
CA ILE A 151 14.25 -16.56 9.60
C ILE A 151 15.59 -16.60 8.83
N SER A 152 15.57 -16.30 7.52
CA SER A 152 16.76 -16.39 6.65
C SER A 152 17.89 -15.48 7.13
N ARG A 153 19.08 -16.05 7.32
CA ARG A 153 20.29 -15.31 7.70
C ARG A 153 20.95 -14.58 6.54
N GLU A 154 20.58 -14.88 5.31
CA GLU A 154 21.13 -14.22 4.12
C GLU A 154 20.57 -12.80 3.93
N VAL A 155 19.37 -12.52 4.46
CA VAL A 155 18.76 -11.22 4.39
C VAL A 155 19.33 -10.31 5.48
N LYS A 156 19.80 -9.12 5.09
CA LYS A 156 20.35 -8.13 6.03
C LYS A 156 19.33 -7.78 7.10
N LEU A 157 19.78 -7.70 8.36
CA LEU A 157 18.93 -7.37 9.50
C LEU A 157 18.17 -6.06 9.31
N SER A 158 18.82 -5.02 8.77
CA SER A 158 18.19 -3.73 8.50
C SER A 158 17.01 -3.84 7.53
N LEU A 159 17.10 -4.70 6.53
CA LEU A 159 16.01 -4.94 5.58
C LEU A 159 14.86 -5.71 6.24
N ARG A 160 15.18 -6.73 7.03
CA ARG A 160 14.17 -7.47 7.82
C ARG A 160 13.41 -6.57 8.76
N LEU A 161 14.12 -5.69 9.49
CA LEU A 161 13.49 -4.70 10.38
C LEU A 161 12.63 -3.70 9.58
N GLY A 162 13.09 -3.25 8.42
CA GLY A 162 12.29 -2.37 7.55
C GLY A 162 10.97 -3.01 7.10
N TYR A 163 11.01 -4.28 6.67
CA TYR A 163 9.79 -5.00 6.32
C TYR A 163 8.92 -5.35 7.53
N LEU A 164 9.51 -5.63 8.69
CA LEU A 164 8.77 -5.84 9.93
C LEU A 164 7.98 -4.59 10.32
N LEU A 165 8.61 -3.41 10.25
CA LEU A 165 7.95 -2.13 10.50
C LEU A 165 6.83 -1.85 9.49
N LEU A 166 7.06 -2.17 8.22
CA LEU A 166 6.04 -2.04 7.17
C LEU A 166 4.82 -2.92 7.49
N VAL A 167 5.03 -4.18 7.82
CA VAL A 167 3.96 -5.11 8.19
C VAL A 167 3.25 -4.65 9.46
N ALA A 168 4.00 -4.21 10.48
CA ALA A 168 3.43 -3.67 11.71
C ALA A 168 2.56 -2.43 11.44
N PHE A 169 2.98 -1.56 10.51
CA PHE A 169 2.18 -0.41 10.08
C PHE A 169 0.87 -0.84 9.41
N PHE A 170 0.89 -1.86 8.54
CA PHE A 170 -0.33 -2.39 7.93
C PHE A 170 -1.26 -3.04 8.96
N ILE A 171 -0.70 -3.82 9.88
CA ILE A 171 -1.50 -4.42 10.97
C ILE A 171 -2.13 -3.30 11.83
N ALA A 172 -1.35 -2.28 12.20
CA ALA A 172 -1.85 -1.13 12.96
C ALA A 172 -2.97 -0.38 12.22
N SER A 173 -2.95 -0.35 10.88
CA SER A 173 -3.98 0.30 10.07
C SER A 173 -5.37 -0.36 10.21
N PHE A 174 -5.44 -1.65 10.56
CA PHE A 174 -6.71 -2.33 10.85
C PHE A 174 -7.29 -1.98 12.22
N TYR A 175 -6.44 -1.58 13.18
CA TYR A 175 -6.84 -1.33 14.56
C TYR A 175 -6.96 0.15 14.91
N LEU A 176 -6.26 1.02 14.18
CA LEU A 176 -6.21 2.46 14.43
C LEU A 176 -7.07 3.21 13.43
N GLN A 177 -8.17 3.77 13.89
CA GLN A 177 -9.10 4.54 13.07
C GLN A 177 -8.42 5.67 12.26
N PRO A 178 -7.48 6.46 12.79
CA PRO A 178 -6.80 7.49 12.00
C PRO A 178 -6.01 6.93 10.82
N LEU A 179 -5.42 5.74 10.95
CA LEU A 179 -4.69 5.09 9.86
C LEU A 179 -5.64 4.50 8.83
N ASP A 180 -6.77 3.93 9.26
CA ASP A 180 -7.81 3.44 8.36
C ASP A 180 -8.38 4.59 7.53
N LEU A 181 -8.74 5.71 8.15
CA LEU A 181 -9.17 6.93 7.46
C LEU A 181 -8.12 7.49 6.49
N PHE A 182 -6.84 7.41 6.83
CA PHE A 182 -5.76 7.79 5.94
C PHE A 182 -5.75 6.95 4.65
N TRP A 183 -6.00 5.64 4.74
CA TRP A 183 -6.13 4.76 3.57
C TRP A 183 -7.38 5.07 2.74
N GLN A 184 -8.43 5.54 3.37
CA GLN A 184 -9.70 5.92 2.73
C GLN A 184 -9.70 7.35 2.17
N GLY A 185 -8.57 8.07 2.22
CA GLY A 185 -8.47 9.44 1.73
C GLY A 185 -9.23 10.45 2.59
N MET A 186 -9.40 10.18 3.90
CA MET A 186 -10.12 11.01 4.86
C MET A 186 -11.62 11.17 4.54
N HIS A 187 -12.20 10.24 3.80
CA HIS A 187 -13.64 10.21 3.53
C HIS A 187 -14.29 9.08 4.32
N ALA A 188 -15.52 9.28 4.76
CA ALA A 188 -16.29 8.21 5.40
C ALA A 188 -16.59 7.11 4.38
N PRO A 189 -16.46 5.82 4.74
CA PRO A 189 -16.92 4.72 3.91
C PRO A 189 -18.46 4.81 3.83
N ASN A 190 -19.02 4.85 2.64
CA ASN A 190 -20.45 4.70 2.39
C ASN A 190 -20.89 3.25 2.57
#